data_1666383ebcb097a086727470341aa5d9
#
_entry.id   1666383ebcb097a086727470341aa5d9
#
_cell.length_a   1.000
_cell.length_b   1.000
_cell.length_c   1.000
_cell.angle_alpha   90.00
_cell.angle_beta   90.00
_cell.angle_gamma   90.00
#
_symmetry.space_group_name_H-M   'P 1'
#
loop_
_entity.id
_entity.type
_entity.pdbx_description
1 polymer ?
#
loop_
_entity_poly.entity_id
_entity_poly.type
_entity_poly.pdbx_seq_one_letter_code
_entity_poly.pdbx_strand_id
1 'polypeptide(L)'
;IAAALRGYRCIFTLPDKMVALGKKHGMYLVGHTLIWHSQLSPFAASMKNKDSLLRFMEEHISTVAGRYKSDINSWDVVNEAFEENGEFRKSVFFELLGESYIKTAFDLAKKASPNSKLYYNDYNIEQPQKRAGVIAMIKKLQASGTKIDGVGIQGHWSVNKLPFKEIEEA
;
A
#
# COMPACT_ATOMS: atom_id res chain seq x y z
N ILE A 1 0.54 -3.19 -25.53
CA ILE A 1 0.41 -2.98 -24.07
C ILE A 1 0.89 -1.57 -23.69
N ALA A 2 2.01 -1.09 -24.25
CA ALA A 2 2.54 0.27 -23.99
C ALA A 2 1.60 1.43 -24.44
N ALA A 3 0.56 1.17 -25.22
CA ALA A 3 -0.34 2.19 -25.72
C ALA A 3 -1.44 2.62 -24.73
N ALA A 4 -1.72 1.83 -23.71
CA ALA A 4 -2.85 2.07 -22.80
C ALA A 4 -2.54 3.08 -21.66
N LEU A 5 -1.26 3.34 -21.37
CA LEU A 5 -0.83 4.22 -20.27
C LEU A 5 0.07 5.37 -20.74
N ARG A 6 -0.24 6.01 -21.86
CA ARG A 6 0.56 7.10 -22.44
C ARG A 6 0.80 8.32 -21.54
N GLY A 7 0.27 8.34 -20.32
CA GLY A 7 0.47 9.42 -19.33
C GLY A 7 1.22 9.00 -18.07
N TYR A 8 1.60 7.72 -17.92
CA TYR A 8 2.25 7.21 -16.72
C TYR A 8 3.69 6.77 -17.02
N ARG A 9 4.64 7.35 -16.32
CA ARG A 9 6.06 7.00 -16.43
C ARG A 9 6.71 6.94 -15.04
N CYS A 10 7.23 5.79 -14.67
CA CYS A 10 8.05 5.65 -13.47
C CYS A 10 9.45 6.22 -13.73
N ILE A 11 9.97 7.01 -12.79
CA ILE A 11 11.35 7.50 -12.79
C ILE A 11 12.09 6.79 -11.67
N PHE A 12 13.05 5.95 -12.01
CA PHE A 12 13.75 5.09 -11.07
C PHE A 12 15.14 5.59 -10.65
N THR A 13 15.62 6.70 -11.18
CA THR A 13 16.99 7.20 -10.93
C THR A 13 17.29 7.36 -9.43
N LEU A 14 16.40 7.96 -8.66
CA LEU A 14 16.59 8.15 -7.23
C LEU A 14 16.29 6.87 -6.42
N PRO A 15 15.17 6.16 -6.65
CA PRO A 15 14.93 4.88 -6.01
C PRO A 15 16.07 3.85 -6.21
N ASP A 16 16.63 3.75 -7.41
CA ASP A 16 17.78 2.86 -7.69
C ASP A 16 18.99 3.19 -6.80
N LYS A 17 19.30 4.47 -6.64
CA LYS A 17 20.40 4.93 -5.76
C LYS A 17 20.12 4.59 -4.29
N MET A 18 18.88 4.77 -3.81
CA MET A 18 18.48 4.43 -2.45
C MET A 18 18.60 2.93 -2.19
N VAL A 19 18.12 2.10 -3.11
CA VAL A 19 18.23 0.64 -3.00
C VAL A 19 19.70 0.21 -3.01
N ALA A 20 20.53 0.76 -3.92
CA ALA A 20 21.95 0.46 -3.97
C ALA A 20 22.68 0.84 -2.66
N LEU A 21 22.34 2.00 -2.08
CA LEU A 21 22.90 2.43 -0.79
C LEU A 21 22.51 1.48 0.34
N GLY A 22 21.21 1.15 0.44
CA GLY A 22 20.70 0.23 1.46
C GLY A 22 21.36 -1.15 1.38
N LYS A 23 21.50 -1.70 0.17
CA LYS A 23 22.20 -2.97 -0.08
C LYS A 23 23.67 -2.89 0.35
N LYS A 24 24.37 -1.81 -0.03
CA LYS A 24 25.77 -1.60 0.36
C LYS A 24 25.98 -1.65 1.86
N HIS A 25 25.02 -1.19 2.64
CA HIS A 25 25.08 -1.14 4.11
C HIS A 25 24.32 -2.26 4.82
N GLY A 26 23.82 -3.27 4.10
CA GLY A 26 23.06 -4.39 4.66
C GLY A 26 21.77 -3.98 5.37
N MET A 27 21.13 -2.90 4.91
CA MET A 27 19.91 -2.37 5.52
C MET A 27 18.68 -3.22 5.15
N TYR A 28 17.72 -3.29 6.07
CA TYR A 28 16.38 -3.75 5.74
C TYR A 28 15.65 -2.67 4.95
N LEU A 29 15.24 -2.99 3.73
CA LEU A 29 14.62 -2.04 2.82
C LEU A 29 13.10 -2.22 2.79
N VAL A 30 12.37 -1.15 3.06
CA VAL A 30 10.92 -1.08 2.97
C VAL A 30 10.52 -0.24 1.76
N GLY A 31 9.72 -0.81 0.89
CA GLY A 31 9.11 -0.09 -0.23
C GLY A 31 7.82 0.58 0.22
N HIS A 32 7.79 1.90 0.20
CA HIS A 32 6.64 2.71 0.55
C HIS A 32 6.25 3.59 -0.64
N THR A 33 5.13 3.49 -1.20
CA THR A 33 4.02 2.56 -1.04
C THR A 33 3.47 2.23 -2.43
N LEU A 34 2.82 1.07 -2.63
CA LEU A 34 2.34 0.69 -3.96
C LEU A 34 1.03 1.38 -4.33
N ILE A 35 0.05 1.38 -3.42
CA ILE A 35 -1.27 2.01 -3.62
C ILE A 35 -1.56 2.97 -2.47
N TRP A 36 -1.76 4.24 -2.81
CA TRP A 36 -2.12 5.28 -1.87
C TRP A 36 -3.06 6.30 -2.53
N HIS A 37 -4.03 6.79 -1.78
CA HIS A 37 -5.00 7.78 -2.25
C HIS A 37 -4.40 9.18 -2.45
N SER A 38 -3.30 9.49 -1.75
CA SER A 38 -2.60 10.76 -1.80
C SER A 38 -1.43 10.72 -2.79
N GLN A 39 -0.94 11.88 -3.20
CA GLN A 39 0.19 12.07 -4.12
C GLN A 39 0.04 11.31 -5.45
N LEU A 40 -1.18 11.02 -5.86
CA LEU A 40 -1.46 10.40 -7.16
C LEU A 40 -1.04 11.33 -8.30
N SER A 41 -0.53 10.74 -9.38
CA SER A 41 -0.39 11.49 -10.63
C SER A 41 -1.76 12.00 -11.10
N PRO A 42 -1.84 13.18 -11.76
CA PRO A 42 -3.10 13.68 -12.33
C PRO A 42 -3.78 12.63 -13.22
N PHE A 43 -3.01 11.84 -13.93
CA PHE A 43 -3.49 10.74 -14.75
C PHE A 43 -4.27 9.68 -13.92
N ALA A 44 -3.69 9.18 -12.84
CA ALA A 44 -4.34 8.19 -11.98
C ALA A 44 -5.55 8.77 -11.24
N ALA A 45 -5.44 9.99 -10.72
CA ALA A 45 -6.51 10.67 -9.99
C ALA A 45 -7.74 10.98 -10.86
N SER A 46 -7.55 11.15 -12.17
CA SER A 46 -8.64 11.48 -13.12
C SER A 46 -9.35 10.26 -13.71
N MET A 47 -8.96 9.04 -13.33
CA MET A 47 -9.58 7.83 -13.87
C MET A 47 -11.05 7.72 -13.50
N LYS A 48 -11.87 7.32 -14.48
CA LYS A 48 -13.34 7.15 -14.33
C LYS A 48 -13.82 5.75 -14.74
N ASN A 49 -12.89 4.90 -15.19
CA ASN A 49 -13.23 3.58 -15.72
C ASN A 49 -12.52 2.49 -14.90
N LYS A 50 -13.31 1.52 -14.44
CA LYS A 50 -12.86 0.40 -13.61
C LYS A 50 -11.75 -0.41 -14.26
N ASP A 51 -11.91 -0.78 -15.53
CA ASP A 51 -10.93 -1.64 -16.23
C ASP A 51 -9.62 -0.90 -16.48
N SER A 52 -9.70 0.40 -16.72
CA SER A 52 -8.51 1.26 -16.85
C SER A 52 -7.76 1.36 -15.53
N LEU A 53 -8.47 1.50 -14.39
CA LEU A 53 -7.84 1.53 -13.08
C LEU A 53 -7.21 0.19 -12.71
N LEU A 54 -7.87 -0.92 -13.00
CA LEU A 54 -7.31 -2.27 -12.77
C LEU A 54 -6.03 -2.47 -13.58
N ARG A 55 -6.01 -2.10 -14.85
CA ARG A 55 -4.79 -2.15 -15.68
C ARG A 55 -3.69 -1.25 -15.15
N PHE A 56 -4.03 -0.05 -14.73
CA PHE A 56 -3.06 0.85 -14.09
C PHE A 56 -2.45 0.23 -12.84
N MET A 57 -3.27 -0.34 -11.94
CA MET A 57 -2.78 -1.01 -10.74
C MET A 57 -1.84 -2.18 -11.08
N GLU A 58 -2.22 -3.00 -12.06
CA GLU A 58 -1.41 -4.14 -12.51
C GLU A 58 -0.06 -3.67 -13.07
N GLU A 59 -0.06 -2.70 -13.98
CA GLU A 59 1.18 -2.19 -14.58
C GLU A 59 2.05 -1.48 -13.54
N HIS A 60 1.47 -0.66 -12.67
CA HIS A 60 2.21 0.05 -11.63
C HIS A 60 2.88 -0.92 -10.66
N ILE A 61 2.11 -1.83 -10.08
CA ILE A 61 2.62 -2.78 -9.08
C ILE A 61 3.65 -3.72 -9.71
N SER A 62 3.36 -4.27 -10.90
CA SER A 62 4.30 -5.17 -11.58
C SER A 62 5.61 -4.46 -11.98
N THR A 63 5.53 -3.20 -12.38
CA THR A 63 6.70 -2.40 -12.75
C THR A 63 7.53 -2.04 -11.52
N VAL A 64 6.91 -1.52 -10.46
CA VAL A 64 7.62 -1.02 -9.27
C VAL A 64 8.09 -2.18 -8.39
N ALA A 65 7.18 -3.03 -7.94
CA ALA A 65 7.54 -4.14 -7.07
C ALA A 65 8.38 -5.20 -7.80
N GLY A 66 8.06 -5.46 -9.08
CA GLY A 66 8.84 -6.38 -9.90
C GLY A 66 10.28 -5.94 -10.15
N ARG A 67 10.53 -4.61 -10.31
CA ARG A 67 11.88 -4.07 -10.44
C ARG A 67 12.75 -4.40 -9.23
N TYR A 68 12.21 -4.28 -8.04
CA TYR A 68 12.95 -4.43 -6.78
C TYR A 68 12.68 -5.74 -6.03
N LYS A 69 12.13 -6.76 -6.71
CA LYS A 69 11.70 -8.04 -6.10
C LYS A 69 12.81 -8.82 -5.36
N SER A 70 14.07 -8.55 -5.69
CA SER A 70 15.24 -9.17 -5.06
C SER A 70 15.92 -8.29 -4.01
N ASP A 71 15.48 -7.05 -3.86
CA ASP A 71 16.17 -6.04 -3.07
C ASP A 71 15.30 -5.49 -1.93
N ILE A 72 14.00 -5.36 -2.14
CA ILE A 72 13.05 -4.86 -1.14
C ILE A 72 12.58 -6.02 -0.26
N ASN A 73 12.80 -5.88 1.04
CA ASN A 73 12.44 -6.89 2.04
C ASN A 73 10.92 -6.90 2.33
N SER A 74 10.29 -5.73 2.32
CA SER A 74 8.86 -5.60 2.55
C SER A 74 8.25 -4.44 1.77
N TRP A 75 6.96 -4.52 1.48
CA TRP A 75 6.17 -3.48 0.82
C TRP A 75 5.00 -3.05 1.69
N ASP A 76 4.82 -1.75 1.84
CA ASP A 76 3.53 -1.17 2.19
C ASP A 76 2.66 -1.22 0.94
N VAL A 77 1.81 -2.23 0.85
CA VAL A 77 1.05 -2.51 -0.38
C VAL A 77 -0.08 -1.52 -0.57
N VAL A 78 -0.86 -1.32 0.49
CA VAL A 78 -1.93 -0.31 0.53
C VAL A 78 -1.71 0.58 1.75
N ASN A 79 -1.76 1.88 1.51
CA ASN A 79 -1.56 2.90 2.52
C ASN A 79 -2.83 3.71 2.74
N GLU A 80 -3.24 3.85 4.02
CA GLU A 80 -4.27 4.78 4.49
C GLU A 80 -5.64 4.61 3.81
N ALA A 81 -6.16 3.38 3.81
CA ALA A 81 -7.44 3.07 3.18
C ALA A 81 -8.66 3.45 4.03
N PHE A 82 -8.46 3.84 5.29
CA PHE A 82 -9.55 4.11 6.23
C PHE A 82 -9.61 5.56 6.70
N GLU A 83 -10.82 6.03 6.96
CA GLU A 83 -11.09 7.25 7.70
C GLU A 83 -11.03 6.99 9.21
N GLU A 84 -11.00 8.06 10.02
CA GLU A 84 -10.89 7.97 11.48
C GLU A 84 -12.06 7.23 12.15
N ASN A 85 -13.24 7.23 11.50
CA ASN A 85 -14.43 6.52 11.98
C ASN A 85 -14.42 5.00 11.66
N GLY A 86 -13.37 4.50 11.02
CA GLY A 86 -13.23 3.09 10.63
C GLY A 86 -13.94 2.71 9.32
N GLU A 87 -14.48 3.68 8.58
CA GLU A 87 -15.02 3.46 7.24
C GLU A 87 -13.94 3.56 6.18
N PHE A 88 -14.16 2.93 5.03
CA PHE A 88 -13.24 3.07 3.90
C PHE A 88 -13.21 4.49 3.36
N ARG A 89 -12.00 4.99 3.13
CA ARG A 89 -11.76 6.28 2.47
C ARG A 89 -12.28 6.26 1.04
N LYS A 90 -13.05 7.27 0.67
CA LYS A 90 -13.61 7.44 -0.69
C LYS A 90 -12.53 7.94 -1.66
N SER A 91 -11.57 7.10 -1.94
CA SER A 91 -10.54 7.32 -2.95
C SER A 91 -11.01 6.87 -4.34
N VAL A 92 -10.31 7.26 -5.39
CA VAL A 92 -10.59 6.76 -6.76
C VAL A 92 -10.58 5.23 -6.83
N PHE A 93 -9.74 4.58 -6.04
CA PHE A 93 -9.67 3.11 -5.94
C PHE A 93 -10.96 2.54 -5.34
N PHE A 94 -11.41 3.10 -4.22
CA PHE A 94 -12.62 2.64 -3.56
C PHE A 94 -13.89 2.97 -4.35
N GLU A 95 -13.98 4.16 -4.94
CA GLU A 95 -15.15 4.58 -5.72
C GLU A 95 -15.37 3.71 -6.96
N LEU A 96 -14.30 3.29 -7.62
CA LEU A 96 -14.39 2.47 -8.84
C LEU A 96 -14.38 0.96 -8.59
N LEU A 97 -13.72 0.49 -7.54
CA LEU A 97 -13.47 -0.94 -7.30
C LEU A 97 -14.11 -1.47 -6.00
N GLY A 98 -14.63 -0.58 -5.14
CA GLY A 98 -15.05 -0.95 -3.80
C GLY A 98 -13.88 -1.49 -2.96
N GLU A 99 -14.15 -2.16 -1.84
CA GLU A 99 -13.12 -2.73 -0.97
C GLU A 99 -12.19 -3.75 -1.66
N SER A 100 -12.63 -4.33 -2.79
CA SER A 100 -11.87 -5.34 -3.51
C SER A 100 -10.54 -4.86 -4.10
N TYR A 101 -10.33 -3.54 -4.23
CA TYR A 101 -9.05 -3.00 -4.70
C TYR A 101 -7.90 -3.39 -3.79
N ILE A 102 -8.15 -3.53 -2.46
CA ILE A 102 -7.12 -3.90 -1.49
C ILE A 102 -6.64 -5.33 -1.77
N LYS A 103 -7.58 -6.29 -1.87
CA LYS A 103 -7.24 -7.67 -2.25
C LYS A 103 -6.47 -7.71 -3.56
N THR A 104 -6.95 -7.00 -4.58
CA THR A 104 -6.31 -6.91 -5.89
C THR A 104 -4.86 -6.42 -5.77
N ALA A 105 -4.62 -5.36 -4.99
CA ALA A 105 -3.28 -4.83 -4.77
C ALA A 105 -2.33 -5.85 -4.11
N PHE A 106 -2.80 -6.55 -3.06
CA PHE A 106 -2.01 -7.59 -2.39
C PHE A 106 -1.70 -8.78 -3.29
N ASP A 107 -2.66 -9.25 -4.07
CA ASP A 107 -2.46 -10.37 -5.01
C ASP A 107 -1.45 -10.00 -6.11
N LEU A 108 -1.55 -8.78 -6.65
CA LEU A 108 -0.59 -8.25 -7.62
C LEU A 108 0.81 -8.08 -7.01
N ALA A 109 0.91 -7.56 -5.80
CA ALA A 109 2.18 -7.41 -5.09
C ALA A 109 2.83 -8.78 -4.81
N LYS A 110 2.05 -9.77 -4.38
CA LYS A 110 2.54 -11.15 -4.18
C LYS A 110 3.07 -11.75 -5.48
N LYS A 111 2.39 -11.52 -6.60
CA LYS A 111 2.83 -11.98 -7.92
C LYS A 111 4.12 -11.28 -8.36
N ALA A 112 4.21 -9.96 -8.15
CA ALA A 112 5.35 -9.14 -8.60
C ALA A 112 6.60 -9.32 -7.73
N SER A 113 6.44 -9.49 -6.41
CA SER A 113 7.53 -9.62 -5.42
C SER A 113 7.25 -10.75 -4.44
N PRO A 114 7.38 -12.02 -4.87
CA PRO A 114 6.92 -13.19 -4.12
C PRO A 114 7.62 -13.41 -2.78
N ASN A 115 8.85 -12.92 -2.63
CA ASN A 115 9.67 -13.11 -1.44
C ASN A 115 9.55 -11.97 -0.42
N SER A 116 8.99 -10.83 -0.80
CA SER A 116 8.81 -9.71 0.11
C SER A 116 7.65 -9.96 1.09
N LYS A 117 7.78 -9.36 2.29
CA LYS A 117 6.65 -9.23 3.21
C LYS A 117 5.69 -8.16 2.70
N LEU A 118 4.40 -8.37 2.91
CA LEU A 118 3.34 -7.48 2.41
C LEU A 118 2.55 -6.92 3.59
N TYR A 119 2.54 -5.59 3.72
CA TYR A 119 1.91 -4.88 4.82
C TYR A 119 0.77 -3.97 4.33
N TYR A 120 -0.27 -3.89 5.13
CA TYR A 120 -1.17 -2.75 5.15
C TYR A 120 -0.58 -1.70 6.09
N ASN A 121 -0.56 -0.43 5.73
CA ASN A 121 0.03 0.63 6.54
C ASN A 121 -0.94 1.81 6.71
N ASP A 122 -1.10 2.31 7.94
CA ASP A 122 -2.00 3.44 8.21
C ASP A 122 -1.58 4.17 9.51
N TYR A 123 -2.08 5.40 9.67
CA TYR A 123 -1.92 6.20 10.88
C TYR A 123 -3.17 6.07 11.76
N ASN A 124 -3.02 6.43 13.04
CA ASN A 124 -4.10 6.39 14.04
C ASN A 124 -4.83 5.02 14.17
N ILE A 125 -4.16 3.91 13.79
CA ILE A 125 -4.76 2.55 13.94
C ILE A 125 -4.92 2.19 15.43
N GLU A 126 -4.17 2.83 16.31
CA GLU A 126 -4.35 2.68 17.75
C GLU A 126 -5.73 3.19 18.22
N GLN A 127 -6.43 4.03 17.44
CA GLN A 127 -7.76 4.48 17.76
C GLN A 127 -8.80 3.36 17.55
N PRO A 128 -9.73 3.13 18.53
CA PRO A 128 -10.59 1.94 18.54
C PRO A 128 -11.45 1.76 17.28
N GLN A 129 -12.01 2.85 16.76
CA GLN A 129 -12.91 2.78 15.60
C GLN A 129 -12.15 2.41 14.33
N LYS A 130 -11.03 3.08 14.06
CA LYS A 130 -10.19 2.80 12.90
C LYS A 130 -9.58 1.41 12.99
N ARG A 131 -9.07 1.03 14.17
CA ARG A 131 -8.56 -0.31 14.47
C ARG A 131 -9.60 -1.40 14.14
N ALA A 132 -10.85 -1.21 14.55
CA ALA A 132 -11.92 -2.17 14.28
C ALA A 132 -12.15 -2.36 12.77
N GLY A 133 -12.18 -1.27 11.99
CA GLY A 133 -12.30 -1.31 10.53
C GLY A 133 -11.14 -2.05 9.87
N VAL A 134 -9.90 -1.74 10.28
CA VAL A 134 -8.69 -2.40 9.78
C VAL A 134 -8.70 -3.89 10.10
N ILE A 135 -9.02 -4.28 11.35
CA ILE A 135 -9.11 -5.70 11.76
C ILE A 135 -10.15 -6.44 10.93
N ALA A 136 -11.33 -5.85 10.70
CA ALA A 136 -12.37 -6.47 9.89
C ALA A 136 -11.92 -6.71 8.44
N MET A 137 -11.23 -5.74 7.84
CA MET A 137 -10.63 -5.87 6.51
C MET A 137 -9.56 -6.98 6.48
N ILE A 138 -8.63 -7.00 7.44
CA ILE A 138 -7.58 -8.04 7.53
C ILE A 138 -8.19 -9.44 7.60
N LYS A 139 -9.20 -9.64 8.46
CA LYS A 139 -9.90 -10.93 8.58
C LYS A 139 -10.53 -11.37 7.27
N LYS A 140 -11.14 -10.44 6.50
CA LYS A 140 -11.69 -10.74 5.16
C LYS A 140 -10.58 -11.15 4.18
N LEU A 141 -9.45 -10.45 4.17
CA LEU A 141 -8.32 -10.79 3.30
C LEU A 141 -7.78 -12.19 3.63
N GLN A 142 -7.55 -12.47 4.91
CA GLN A 142 -7.08 -13.79 5.35
C GLN A 142 -8.08 -14.90 5.00
N ALA A 143 -9.35 -14.69 5.22
CA ALA A 143 -10.41 -15.65 4.85
C ALA A 143 -10.48 -15.92 3.34
N SER A 144 -10.07 -14.95 2.50
CA SER A 144 -9.99 -15.10 1.04
C SER A 144 -8.68 -15.73 0.55
N GLY A 145 -7.77 -16.12 1.45
CA GLY A 145 -6.46 -16.67 1.13
C GLY A 145 -5.44 -15.64 0.64
N THR A 146 -5.74 -14.35 0.79
CA THR A 146 -4.80 -13.27 0.41
C THR A 146 -3.65 -13.22 1.39
N LYS A 147 -2.41 -13.21 0.88
CA LYS A 147 -1.22 -13.06 1.70
C LYS A 147 -1.14 -11.64 2.25
N ILE A 148 -1.15 -11.51 3.55
CA ILE A 148 -0.84 -10.30 4.30
C ILE A 148 0.05 -10.70 5.48
N ASP A 149 1.22 -10.08 5.60
CA ASP A 149 2.22 -10.46 6.62
C ASP A 149 2.13 -9.60 7.87
N GLY A 150 1.45 -8.46 7.82
CA GLY A 150 1.29 -7.60 8.98
C GLY A 150 0.63 -6.26 8.67
N VAL A 151 0.54 -5.45 9.72
CA VAL A 151 0.02 -4.08 9.70
C VAL A 151 1.12 -3.14 10.19
N GLY A 152 1.39 -2.09 9.42
CA GLY A 152 2.25 -0.99 9.81
C GLY A 152 1.45 0.09 10.53
N ILE A 153 1.89 0.48 11.72
CA ILE A 153 1.31 1.58 12.48
C ILE A 153 2.20 2.81 12.32
N GLN A 154 1.67 3.84 11.63
CA GLN A 154 2.39 5.10 11.51
C GLN A 154 2.30 5.87 12.83
N GLY A 155 3.43 6.00 13.50
CA GLY A 155 3.52 6.70 14.78
C GLY A 155 3.69 8.22 14.63
N HIS A 156 2.71 8.91 14.02
CA HIS A 156 2.71 10.37 13.91
C HIS A 156 2.31 11.06 15.22
N TRP A 157 2.95 10.64 16.32
CA TRP A 157 2.61 11.11 17.65
C TRP A 157 3.47 12.30 18.06
N SER A 158 2.91 13.16 18.93
CA SER A 158 3.66 14.21 19.59
C SER A 158 4.30 13.66 20.87
N VAL A 159 5.53 14.07 21.17
CA VAL A 159 6.25 13.69 22.39
C VAL A 159 5.44 13.99 23.67
N ASN A 160 4.60 15.03 23.61
CA ASN A 160 3.75 15.46 24.75
C ASN A 160 2.38 14.77 24.81
N LYS A 161 2.04 13.93 23.82
CA LYS A 161 0.74 13.24 23.70
C LYS A 161 0.92 11.85 23.10
N LEU A 162 1.55 10.96 23.85
CA LEU A 162 1.68 9.57 23.45
C LEU A 162 0.47 8.79 23.96
N PRO A 163 -0.32 8.17 23.08
CA PRO A 163 -1.50 7.38 23.47
C PRO A 163 -1.06 5.95 23.89
N PHE A 164 -0.33 5.84 24.99
CA PHE A 164 0.28 4.59 25.43
C PHE A 164 -0.73 3.45 25.57
N LYS A 165 -1.89 3.73 26.16
CA LYS A 165 -2.95 2.72 26.36
C LYS A 165 -3.48 2.20 25.04
N GLU A 166 -3.79 3.11 24.12
CA GLU A 166 -4.32 2.79 22.79
C GLU A 166 -3.30 2.03 21.95
N ILE A 167 -2.00 2.34 22.12
CA ILE A 167 -0.91 1.62 21.44
C ILE A 167 -0.76 0.20 21.98
N GLU A 168 -0.87 0.00 23.29
CA GLU A 168 -0.83 -1.34 23.89
C GLU A 168 -2.01 -2.23 23.47
N GLU A 169 -3.17 -1.60 23.21
CA GLU A 169 -4.36 -2.31 22.77
C GLU A 169 -4.37 -2.62 21.26
N ALA A 170 -3.50 -1.99 20.46
CA ALA A 170 -3.48 -2.13 19.02
C ALA A 170 -2.63 -3.33 18.56
#